data_b3010f96a8721e165b4a703b62da3760
#
_entry.id   b3010f96a8721e165b4a703b62da3760
#
_cell.length_a   1.000
_cell.length_b   1.000
_cell.length_c   1.000
_cell.angle_alpha   90.00
_cell.angle_beta   90.00
_cell.angle_gamma   90.00
#
_symmetry.space_group_name_H-M   'P 1'
#
loop_
_entity.id
_entity.type
_entity.pdbx_description
1 polymer ?
#
loop_
_entity_poly.entity_id
_entity_poly.type
_entity_poly.pdbx_seq_one_letter_code
_entity_poly.pdbx_strand_id
1 'polypeptide(L)'
;MKRGVMVLVAVLGLSLGLVCPAADFDGDGIGDIAIFRENSGLWAVRGVTRVYFGGTGDSVVPGDYSGGSPDQIAIFRKASGLWAVRGVTRMYFGGSSDTAMPGDYNGDGKFDAGIFRASSGLWAARGVTRVYFGGSADTAIPPGRAAGGLPQTGQMTSYDIGDDGYYQAGAAFSYHTEVNSGDLVTIDHNTGLMWASDGDEEGCNWGDQTDWYSAIEWANNLTFAGYDDWRLPNAKELQSIVDYGTAVPSIDTTYFVNTKSDSYWSSTTGDSGFSGAWVVRFNYGFVVDDNKISNCYVCAVRGGE
;
A
#
# COMPACT_ATOMS: atom_id res chain seq x y z
N MET A 1 24.83 19.31 57.71
CA MET A 1 25.13 18.12 56.90
C MET A 1 24.07 18.00 55.84
N LYS A 2 24.38 18.44 54.59
CA LYS A 2 23.48 18.30 53.42
C LYS A 2 23.89 16.99 52.73
N ARG A 3 22.97 16.00 52.70
CA ARG A 3 23.18 14.76 51.94
C ARG A 3 22.92 15.03 50.46
N GLY A 4 23.97 14.93 49.64
CA GLY A 4 23.87 14.99 48.20
C GLY A 4 23.21 13.69 47.68
N VAL A 5 22.13 13.85 46.94
CA VAL A 5 21.51 12.74 46.16
C VAL A 5 22.27 12.66 44.86
N MET A 6 22.99 11.56 44.68
CA MET A 6 23.65 11.21 43.43
C MET A 6 22.58 10.61 42.50
N VAL A 7 22.17 11.39 41.52
CA VAL A 7 21.28 10.88 40.44
C VAL A 7 22.14 10.11 39.45
N LEU A 8 22.02 8.79 39.49
CA LEU A 8 22.59 7.90 38.48
C LEU A 8 21.75 8.02 37.19
N VAL A 9 22.21 8.79 36.21
CA VAL A 9 21.59 8.78 34.89
C VAL A 9 22.04 7.51 34.20
N ALA A 10 21.18 6.48 34.20
CA ALA A 10 21.33 5.35 33.32
C ALA A 10 21.04 5.83 31.88
N VAL A 11 22.08 5.95 31.07
CA VAL A 11 21.93 6.09 29.63
C VAL A 11 21.41 4.75 29.12
N LEU A 12 20.07 4.63 29.02
CA LEU A 12 19.49 3.58 28.19
C LEU A 12 19.93 3.87 26.76
N GLY A 13 20.77 3.00 26.21
CA GLY A 13 21.03 2.97 24.78
C GLY A 13 19.70 2.73 24.07
N LEU A 14 19.08 3.79 23.53
CA LEU A 14 18.04 3.61 22.52
C LEU A 14 18.72 2.92 21.33
N SER A 15 18.49 1.63 21.19
CA SER A 15 18.56 1.04 19.85
C SER A 15 17.49 1.75 19.05
N LEU A 16 17.90 2.61 18.12
CA LEU A 16 17.01 3.07 17.06
C LEU A 16 16.51 1.81 16.35
N GLY A 17 15.35 1.31 16.77
CA GLY A 17 14.63 0.29 16.03
C GLY A 17 14.37 0.88 14.65
N LEU A 18 14.73 0.15 13.60
CA LEU A 18 14.22 0.42 12.27
C LEU A 18 12.73 0.65 12.39
N VAL A 19 12.26 1.79 11.91
CA VAL A 19 10.82 1.99 11.68
C VAL A 19 10.50 1.09 10.49
N CYS A 20 10.17 -0.16 10.79
CA CYS A 20 9.50 -1.02 9.82
C CYS A 20 8.11 -0.42 9.61
N PRO A 21 7.60 -0.24 8.39
CA PRO A 21 6.19 0.04 8.21
C PRO A 21 5.41 -1.01 9.01
N ALA A 22 4.29 -0.60 9.60
CA ALA A 22 3.49 -1.48 10.42
C ALA A 22 3.15 -2.75 9.61
N ALA A 23 3.56 -3.91 10.12
CA ALA A 23 3.33 -5.16 9.42
C ALA A 23 1.87 -5.58 9.58
N ASP A 24 1.26 -6.02 8.51
CA ASP A 24 -0.11 -6.52 8.43
C ASP A 24 -0.08 -8.05 8.38
N PHE A 25 -0.27 -8.71 9.53
CA PHE A 25 -0.14 -10.17 9.66
C PHE A 25 -1.44 -10.93 9.43
N ASP A 26 -2.59 -10.26 9.33
CA ASP A 26 -3.87 -10.89 9.00
C ASP A 26 -4.41 -10.48 7.63
N GLY A 27 -3.81 -9.48 6.98
CA GLY A 27 -4.13 -9.08 5.64
C GLY A 27 -5.34 -8.15 5.51
N ASP A 28 -5.72 -7.48 6.62
CA ASP A 28 -6.86 -6.55 6.62
C ASP A 28 -6.51 -5.14 6.13
N GLY A 29 -5.24 -4.91 5.75
CA GLY A 29 -4.72 -3.62 5.29
C GLY A 29 -4.30 -2.68 6.42
N ILE A 30 -4.49 -3.06 7.69
CA ILE A 30 -4.14 -2.27 8.86
C ILE A 30 -2.93 -2.90 9.57
N GLY A 31 -1.97 -2.08 9.94
CA GLY A 31 -0.79 -2.59 10.65
C GLY A 31 -1.10 -3.16 12.03
N ASP A 32 -0.63 -4.36 12.29
CA ASP A 32 -0.87 -5.11 13.53
C ASP A 32 0.04 -4.70 14.67
N ILE A 33 -0.50 -4.78 15.91
CA ILE A 33 0.29 -4.65 17.13
C ILE A 33 0.98 -5.98 17.42
N ALA A 34 2.29 -6.01 17.24
CA ALA A 34 3.11 -7.21 17.42
C ALA A 34 4.26 -7.00 18.39
N ILE A 35 4.68 -8.08 19.05
CA ILE A 35 5.92 -8.13 19.83
C ILE A 35 6.77 -9.34 19.40
N PHE A 36 8.08 -9.16 19.43
CA PHE A 36 9.05 -10.24 19.38
C PHE A 36 9.82 -10.32 20.68
N ARG A 37 9.90 -11.52 21.25
CA ARG A 37 10.71 -11.79 22.45
C ARG A 37 11.92 -12.59 22.06
N GLU A 38 13.05 -11.91 21.94
CA GLU A 38 14.31 -12.44 21.42
C GLU A 38 14.80 -13.70 22.15
N ASN A 39 14.77 -13.71 23.50
CA ASN A 39 15.29 -14.85 24.29
C ASN A 39 14.50 -16.16 24.12
N SER A 40 13.29 -16.11 23.61
CA SER A 40 12.44 -17.29 23.40
C SER A 40 12.02 -17.49 21.95
N GLY A 41 12.31 -16.51 21.07
CA GLY A 41 11.79 -16.51 19.70
C GLY A 41 10.28 -16.35 19.59
N LEU A 42 9.62 -15.87 20.67
CA LEU A 42 8.18 -15.69 20.67
C LEU A 42 7.77 -14.46 19.86
N TRP A 43 6.94 -14.67 18.86
CA TRP A 43 6.13 -13.67 18.22
C TRP A 43 4.71 -13.72 18.80
N ALA A 44 4.18 -12.58 19.20
CA ALA A 44 2.78 -12.46 19.55
C ALA A 44 2.20 -11.26 18.82
N VAL A 45 1.25 -11.52 17.95
CA VAL A 45 0.50 -10.54 17.17
C VAL A 45 -0.91 -10.50 17.75
N ARG A 46 -1.35 -9.31 18.19
CA ARG A 46 -2.59 -9.14 18.92
C ARG A 46 -3.80 -9.52 18.07
N GLY A 47 -4.57 -10.49 18.55
CA GLY A 47 -5.77 -10.98 17.85
C GLY A 47 -5.50 -11.94 16.69
N VAL A 48 -4.26 -12.02 16.20
CA VAL A 48 -3.92 -12.79 14.98
C VAL A 48 -3.22 -14.11 15.30
N THR A 49 -2.03 -14.07 15.93
CA THR A 49 -1.24 -15.29 16.11
C THR A 49 -0.27 -15.23 17.30
N ARG A 50 0.14 -16.42 17.73
CA ARG A 50 1.22 -16.59 18.71
C ARG A 50 2.07 -17.78 18.32
N VAL A 51 3.31 -17.53 17.92
CA VAL A 51 4.22 -18.57 17.40
C VAL A 51 5.65 -18.36 17.93
N TYR A 52 6.46 -19.42 17.84
CA TYR A 52 7.88 -19.37 18.16
C TYR A 52 8.68 -19.50 16.85
N PHE A 53 9.50 -18.49 16.55
CA PHE A 53 10.31 -18.45 15.33
C PHE A 53 11.47 -17.48 15.50
N GLY A 54 12.71 -17.95 15.26
CA GLY A 54 13.91 -17.18 15.55
C GLY A 54 14.39 -17.31 16.99
N GLY A 55 15.20 -16.37 17.45
CA GLY A 55 15.77 -16.36 18.79
C GLY A 55 16.79 -15.26 19.00
N THR A 56 17.63 -15.43 20.03
CA THR A 56 18.67 -14.46 20.40
C THR A 56 19.64 -14.19 19.26
N GLY A 57 19.86 -12.91 18.97
CA GLY A 57 20.74 -12.44 17.86
C GLY A 57 20.06 -12.39 16.50
N ASP A 58 18.77 -12.65 16.41
CA ASP A 58 17.98 -12.48 15.21
C ASP A 58 17.33 -11.08 15.17
N SER A 59 17.40 -10.40 14.05
CA SER A 59 16.66 -9.18 13.78
C SER A 59 15.31 -9.52 13.18
N VAL A 60 14.25 -8.84 13.61
CA VAL A 60 12.92 -8.98 13.03
C VAL A 60 12.85 -8.26 11.69
N VAL A 61 12.32 -8.93 10.69
CA VAL A 61 12.20 -8.41 9.32
C VAL A 61 10.88 -8.87 8.69
N PRO A 62 9.73 -8.61 9.36
CA PRO A 62 8.44 -8.99 8.79
C PRO A 62 8.19 -8.26 7.48
N GLY A 63 7.35 -8.84 6.63
CA GLY A 63 6.97 -8.26 5.35
C GLY A 63 6.35 -9.28 4.40
N ASP A 64 5.83 -8.82 3.28
CA ASP A 64 5.26 -9.68 2.26
C ASP A 64 6.33 -10.23 1.31
N TYR A 65 6.85 -11.41 1.62
CA TYR A 65 7.81 -12.12 0.78
C TYR A 65 7.16 -13.08 -0.22
N SER A 66 5.85 -13.23 -0.18
CA SER A 66 5.10 -14.14 -1.05
C SER A 66 4.41 -13.45 -2.21
N GLY A 67 4.14 -12.15 -2.08
CA GLY A 67 3.44 -11.37 -3.10
C GLY A 67 1.93 -11.47 -2.98
N GLY A 68 1.44 -11.38 -1.77
CA GLY A 68 0.03 -11.32 -1.44
C GLY A 68 -0.11 -11.14 0.06
N SER A 69 -1.01 -10.28 0.52
CA SER A 69 -1.32 -10.18 1.95
C SER A 69 -1.67 -11.56 2.53
N PRO A 70 -1.31 -11.89 3.77
CA PRO A 70 -0.69 -11.09 4.83
C PRO A 70 0.84 -11.09 4.82
N ASP A 71 1.44 -10.19 5.62
CA ASP A 71 2.87 -10.16 5.89
C ASP A 71 3.34 -11.41 6.64
N GLN A 72 4.51 -11.90 6.29
CA GLN A 72 5.07 -13.08 6.91
C GLN A 72 5.98 -12.71 8.10
N ILE A 73 5.95 -13.57 9.11
CA ILE A 73 6.91 -13.55 10.20
C ILE A 73 8.28 -13.96 9.64
N ALA A 74 9.25 -13.07 9.76
CA ALA A 74 10.59 -13.29 9.22
C ALA A 74 11.68 -12.77 10.14
N ILE A 75 12.86 -13.41 10.06
CA ILE A 75 14.06 -13.01 10.81
C ILE A 75 15.29 -12.97 9.89
N PHE A 76 16.22 -12.09 10.24
CA PHE A 76 17.57 -12.08 9.73
C PHE A 76 18.56 -12.39 10.84
N ARG A 77 19.33 -13.45 10.67
CA ARG A 77 20.41 -13.83 11.59
C ARG A 77 21.75 -13.28 11.10
N LYS A 78 22.13 -12.16 11.66
CA LYS A 78 23.31 -11.39 11.26
C LYS A 78 24.61 -12.24 11.29
N ALA A 79 24.77 -13.12 12.29
CA ALA A 79 25.97 -13.94 12.44
C ALA A 79 26.23 -14.90 11.27
N SER A 80 25.19 -15.36 10.59
CA SER A 80 25.29 -16.33 9.48
C SER A 80 24.80 -15.80 8.14
N GLY A 81 24.19 -14.60 8.10
CA GLY A 81 23.50 -14.10 6.92
C GLY A 81 22.19 -14.85 6.60
N LEU A 82 21.65 -15.61 7.56
CA LEU A 82 20.42 -16.36 7.34
C LEU A 82 19.20 -15.43 7.36
N TRP A 83 18.44 -15.44 6.27
CA TRP A 83 17.07 -14.98 6.20
C TRP A 83 16.16 -16.18 6.32
N ALA A 84 15.23 -16.15 7.25
CA ALA A 84 14.22 -17.18 7.38
C ALA A 84 12.84 -16.51 7.40
N VAL A 85 12.01 -16.85 6.44
CA VAL A 85 10.63 -16.39 6.27
C VAL A 85 9.72 -17.57 6.54
N ARG A 86 8.89 -17.46 7.56
CA ARG A 86 8.07 -18.56 8.06
C ARG A 86 7.05 -18.98 7.01
N GLY A 87 7.10 -20.26 6.63
CA GLY A 87 6.20 -20.85 5.62
C GLY A 87 6.58 -20.55 4.16
N VAL A 88 7.57 -19.67 3.92
CA VAL A 88 7.93 -19.26 2.55
C VAL A 88 9.30 -19.75 2.14
N THR A 89 10.37 -19.31 2.83
CA THR A 89 11.74 -19.62 2.39
C THR A 89 12.80 -19.52 3.48
N ARG A 90 13.97 -20.11 3.17
CA ARG A 90 15.22 -19.86 3.88
C ARG A 90 16.33 -19.61 2.87
N MET A 91 17.10 -18.56 3.09
CA MET A 91 18.22 -18.22 2.21
C MET A 91 19.37 -17.61 3.01
N TYR A 92 20.56 -17.62 2.43
CA TYR A 92 21.72 -16.95 3.00
C TYR A 92 22.12 -15.78 2.13
N PHE A 93 22.15 -14.57 2.72
CA PHE A 93 22.53 -13.34 2.04
C PHE A 93 22.94 -12.28 3.05
N GLY A 94 24.09 -11.64 2.84
CA GLY A 94 24.69 -10.73 3.81
C GLY A 94 25.48 -11.44 4.91
N GLY A 95 25.72 -10.75 6.02
CA GLY A 95 26.52 -11.28 7.14
C GLY A 95 26.65 -10.31 8.31
N SER A 96 27.64 -10.52 9.16
CA SER A 96 27.82 -9.83 10.45
C SER A 96 28.02 -8.31 10.34
N SER A 97 28.49 -7.81 9.20
CA SER A 97 28.71 -6.39 8.94
C SER A 97 27.49 -5.69 8.31
N ASP A 98 26.41 -6.42 8.09
CA ASP A 98 25.27 -5.93 7.34
C ASP A 98 24.07 -5.66 8.25
N THR A 99 23.29 -4.67 7.90
CA THR A 99 21.97 -4.40 8.48
C THR A 99 20.93 -4.90 7.49
N ALA A 100 19.93 -5.64 7.96
CA ALA A 100 18.84 -6.10 7.12
C ALA A 100 17.98 -4.89 6.70
N MET A 101 17.68 -4.84 5.43
CA MET A 101 16.87 -3.81 4.77
C MET A 101 15.88 -4.50 3.83
N PRO A 102 14.86 -5.20 4.38
CA PRO A 102 13.83 -5.80 3.53
C PRO A 102 13.05 -4.71 2.82
N GLY A 103 12.59 -4.99 1.61
CA GLY A 103 11.77 -4.08 0.82
C GLY A 103 11.58 -4.60 -0.59
N ASP A 104 10.68 -4.00 -1.33
CA ASP A 104 10.47 -4.30 -2.74
C ASP A 104 11.43 -3.46 -3.59
N TYR A 105 12.52 -4.06 -4.03
CA TYR A 105 13.57 -3.37 -4.79
C TYR A 105 13.37 -3.46 -6.31
N ASN A 106 12.44 -4.28 -6.78
CA ASN A 106 12.20 -4.51 -8.20
C ASN A 106 10.79 -4.12 -8.65
N GLY A 107 9.90 -3.75 -7.70
CA GLY A 107 8.53 -3.33 -7.99
C GLY A 107 7.57 -4.48 -8.30
N ASP A 108 7.88 -5.72 -7.87
CA ASP A 108 7.03 -6.88 -8.12
C ASP A 108 5.99 -7.15 -7.01
N GLY A 109 5.92 -6.25 -6.02
CA GLY A 109 5.01 -6.33 -4.88
C GLY A 109 5.47 -7.27 -3.77
N LYS A 110 6.65 -7.90 -3.89
CA LYS A 110 7.23 -8.77 -2.85
C LYS A 110 8.42 -8.13 -2.18
N PHE A 111 8.61 -8.44 -0.91
CA PHE A 111 9.82 -8.03 -0.22
C PHE A 111 11.00 -8.89 -0.65
N ASP A 112 12.05 -8.22 -1.11
CA ASP A 112 13.35 -8.79 -1.35
C ASP A 112 14.21 -8.82 -0.08
N ALA A 113 15.10 -9.80 0.02
CA ALA A 113 16.12 -9.79 1.05
C ALA A 113 17.18 -8.75 0.72
N GLY A 114 17.07 -7.58 1.33
CA GLY A 114 17.98 -6.46 1.16
C GLY A 114 18.93 -6.27 2.35
N ILE A 115 20.14 -5.79 2.10
CA ILE A 115 21.11 -5.44 3.12
C ILE A 115 21.74 -4.07 2.85
N PHE A 116 22.13 -3.39 3.94
CA PHE A 116 23.00 -2.23 3.91
C PHE A 116 24.26 -2.49 4.72
N ARG A 117 25.43 -2.23 4.10
CA ARG A 117 26.74 -2.29 4.76
C ARG A 117 27.28 -0.87 4.94
N ALA A 118 27.13 -0.33 6.12
CA ALA A 118 27.51 1.04 6.44
C ALA A 118 29.02 1.34 6.19
N SER A 119 29.89 0.37 6.45
CA SER A 119 31.35 0.55 6.27
C SER A 119 31.78 0.84 4.83
N SER A 120 30.98 0.47 3.85
CA SER A 120 31.28 0.65 2.43
C SER A 120 30.19 1.39 1.66
N GLY A 121 29.06 1.71 2.30
CA GLY A 121 27.89 2.25 1.63
C GLY A 121 27.21 1.24 0.69
N LEU A 122 27.48 -0.06 0.84
CA LEU A 122 26.89 -1.08 -0.04
C LEU A 122 25.42 -1.30 0.30
N TRP A 123 24.58 -1.13 -0.68
CA TRP A 123 23.21 -1.64 -0.74
C TRP A 123 23.16 -2.83 -1.68
N ALA A 124 22.55 -3.91 -1.26
CA ALA A 124 22.33 -5.05 -2.12
C ALA A 124 21.00 -5.72 -1.78
N ALA A 125 20.18 -5.99 -2.80
CA ALA A 125 19.00 -6.84 -2.73
C ALA A 125 19.26 -8.11 -3.54
N ARG A 126 19.00 -9.26 -2.94
CA ARG A 126 19.39 -10.57 -3.47
C ARG A 126 18.70 -10.85 -4.82
N GLY A 127 19.52 -10.98 -5.87
CA GLY A 127 19.02 -11.23 -7.23
C GLY A 127 18.45 -10.03 -7.96
N VAL A 128 18.43 -8.85 -7.32
CA VAL A 128 17.80 -7.64 -7.86
C VAL A 128 18.81 -6.55 -8.16
N THR A 129 19.53 -6.04 -7.12
CA THR A 129 20.41 -4.89 -7.30
C THR A 129 21.63 -4.92 -6.39
N ARG A 130 22.65 -4.14 -6.79
CA ARG A 130 23.83 -3.85 -5.99
C ARG A 130 24.36 -2.47 -6.33
N VAL A 131 24.29 -1.54 -5.36
CA VAL A 131 24.73 -0.15 -5.53
C VAL A 131 25.53 0.31 -4.32
N TYR A 132 26.31 1.38 -4.47
CA TYR A 132 27.03 2.02 -3.38
C TYR A 132 26.48 3.42 -3.18
N PHE A 133 25.89 3.67 -2.00
CA PHE A 133 25.30 4.96 -1.66
C PHE A 133 25.30 5.16 -0.14
N GLY A 134 25.83 6.27 0.34
CA GLY A 134 25.96 6.56 1.76
C GLY A 134 27.18 5.91 2.43
N GLY A 135 27.18 5.86 3.76
CA GLY A 135 28.26 5.33 4.57
C GLY A 135 27.93 5.21 6.05
N SER A 136 28.94 5.17 6.90
CA SER A 136 28.77 4.88 8.34
C SER A 136 28.11 6.02 9.13
N ALA A 137 28.04 7.24 8.58
CA ALA A 137 27.40 8.38 9.21
C ALA A 137 25.91 8.51 8.83
N ASP A 138 25.45 7.70 7.87
CA ASP A 138 24.11 7.80 7.32
C ASP A 138 23.16 6.78 7.97
N THR A 139 21.90 7.15 8.08
CA THR A 139 20.82 6.24 8.46
C THR A 139 20.24 5.62 7.19
N ALA A 140 20.33 4.30 7.08
CA ALA A 140 19.75 3.58 5.96
C ALA A 140 18.21 3.58 6.08
N ILE A 141 17.55 3.90 4.98
CA ILE A 141 16.09 3.86 4.87
C ILE A 141 15.76 2.77 3.82
N PRO A 142 15.16 1.63 4.22
CA PRO A 142 14.77 0.62 3.25
C PRO A 142 13.70 1.18 2.32
N PRO A 143 13.65 0.75 1.04
CA PRO A 143 12.48 1.02 0.22
C PRO A 143 11.27 0.40 0.93
N GLY A 144 10.19 1.15 0.97
CA GLY A 144 8.91 0.61 1.39
C GLY A 144 8.46 -0.52 0.45
N ARG A 145 7.29 -1.06 0.72
CA ARG A 145 6.56 -1.78 -0.32
C ARG A 145 6.39 -0.78 -1.47
N ALA A 146 6.80 -1.10 -2.68
CA ALA A 146 6.39 -0.32 -3.82
C ALA A 146 4.87 -0.25 -3.76
N ALA A 147 4.32 0.95 -3.86
CA ALA A 147 2.88 1.11 -3.98
C ALA A 147 2.44 0.16 -5.09
N GLY A 148 1.64 -0.80 -4.75
CA GLY A 148 1.36 -2.08 -5.35
C GLY A 148 1.56 -2.19 -6.85
N GLY A 149 1.86 -3.41 -7.31
CA GLY A 149 1.66 -3.81 -8.69
C GLY A 149 0.23 -3.47 -9.17
N LEU A 150 -0.07 -3.73 -10.43
CA LEU A 150 -1.44 -3.58 -10.92
C LEU A 150 -2.39 -4.30 -9.95
N PRO A 151 -3.51 -3.67 -9.56
CA PRO A 151 -4.48 -4.32 -8.72
C PRO A 151 -5.04 -5.58 -9.41
N GLN A 152 -5.46 -6.54 -8.62
CA GLN A 152 -6.29 -7.65 -9.10
C GLN A 152 -7.56 -7.09 -9.73
N THR A 153 -8.16 -7.84 -10.64
CA THR A 153 -9.43 -7.44 -11.25
C THR A 153 -10.63 -7.63 -10.32
N GLY A 154 -10.47 -8.39 -9.21
CA GLY A 154 -11.54 -8.78 -8.32
C GLY A 154 -12.30 -10.04 -8.79
N GLN A 155 -12.02 -10.58 -9.98
CA GLN A 155 -12.64 -11.82 -10.43
C GLN A 155 -12.17 -12.99 -9.57
N MET A 156 -13.07 -13.55 -8.74
CA MET A 156 -12.81 -14.67 -7.85
C MET A 156 -13.27 -16.03 -8.44
N THR A 157 -14.15 -15.99 -9.43
CA THR A 157 -14.68 -17.21 -10.07
C THR A 157 -13.86 -17.55 -11.30
N SER A 158 -13.22 -18.72 -11.29
CA SER A 158 -12.58 -19.28 -12.49
C SER A 158 -13.61 -19.98 -13.37
N TYR A 159 -13.59 -19.66 -14.66
CA TYR A 159 -14.43 -20.30 -15.69
C TYR A 159 -13.63 -21.26 -16.56
N ASP A 160 -12.29 -21.12 -16.58
CA ASP A 160 -11.39 -22.06 -17.24
C ASP A 160 -9.98 -22.00 -16.58
N ILE A 161 -9.21 -23.09 -16.73
CA ILE A 161 -7.84 -23.16 -16.22
C ILE A 161 -6.99 -22.12 -16.95
N GLY A 162 -6.39 -21.19 -16.19
CA GLY A 162 -5.51 -20.13 -16.70
C GLY A 162 -6.22 -18.80 -16.98
N ASP A 163 -7.51 -18.68 -16.66
CA ASP A 163 -8.20 -17.41 -16.66
C ASP A 163 -7.79 -16.54 -15.43
N ASP A 164 -8.25 -15.32 -15.37
CA ASP A 164 -7.91 -14.40 -14.29
C ASP A 164 -8.45 -14.86 -12.94
N GLY A 165 -9.66 -15.41 -12.88
CA GLY A 165 -10.22 -15.99 -11.66
C GLY A 165 -9.43 -17.19 -11.13
N TYR A 166 -8.70 -17.91 -12.00
CA TYR A 166 -7.79 -18.98 -11.61
C TYR A 166 -6.48 -18.46 -11.03
N TYR A 167 -5.84 -17.47 -11.68
CA TYR A 167 -4.55 -16.94 -11.24
C TYR A 167 -4.67 -15.85 -10.17
N GLN A 168 -5.72 -15.05 -10.22
CA GLN A 168 -5.90 -13.87 -9.36
C GLN A 168 -4.62 -13.01 -9.27
N ALA A 169 -4.00 -12.78 -10.44
CA ALA A 169 -2.74 -12.08 -10.53
C ALA A 169 -2.89 -10.58 -10.22
N GLY A 170 -1.93 -10.02 -9.52
CA GLY A 170 -1.92 -8.62 -9.10
C GLY A 170 -2.01 -8.45 -7.58
N ALA A 171 -1.98 -7.20 -7.12
CA ALA A 171 -2.17 -6.87 -5.72
C ALA A 171 -3.65 -6.97 -5.36
N ALA A 172 -4.00 -7.72 -4.31
CA ALA A 172 -5.36 -7.73 -3.79
C ALA A 172 -5.79 -6.30 -3.40
N PHE A 173 -7.07 -5.97 -3.59
CA PHE A 173 -7.59 -4.69 -3.11
C PHE A 173 -7.32 -4.52 -1.63
N SER A 174 -6.79 -3.35 -1.25
CA SER A 174 -6.44 -3.04 0.12
C SER A 174 -6.86 -1.60 0.43
N TYR A 175 -8.00 -1.46 1.06
CA TYR A 175 -8.62 -0.18 1.38
C TYR A 175 -8.83 -0.03 2.87
N HIS A 176 -8.83 1.20 3.37
CA HIS A 176 -9.49 1.54 4.61
C HIS A 176 -10.19 2.89 4.49
N THR A 177 -11.25 3.07 5.27
CA THR A 177 -11.97 4.34 5.35
C THR A 177 -11.61 5.09 6.61
N GLU A 178 -11.54 6.41 6.50
CA GLU A 178 -11.42 7.30 7.65
C GLU A 178 -12.32 8.53 7.49
N VAL A 179 -12.61 9.21 8.60
CA VAL A 179 -13.37 10.47 8.60
C VAL A 179 -12.42 11.61 8.89
N ASN A 180 -12.18 12.46 7.90
CA ASN A 180 -11.33 13.63 8.01
C ASN A 180 -12.18 14.90 7.93
N SER A 181 -12.09 15.76 8.95
CA SER A 181 -12.87 17.00 9.06
C SER A 181 -14.40 16.83 8.99
N GLY A 182 -14.89 15.61 9.12
CA GLY A 182 -16.30 15.25 9.05
C GLY A 182 -16.68 14.50 7.78
N ASP A 183 -15.80 14.43 6.79
CA ASP A 183 -16.03 13.84 5.48
C ASP A 183 -15.41 12.45 5.38
N LEU A 184 -16.06 11.54 4.66
CA LEU A 184 -15.61 10.17 4.47
C LEU A 184 -14.63 10.07 3.31
N VAL A 185 -13.44 9.49 3.57
CA VAL A 185 -12.43 9.20 2.55
C VAL A 185 -12.00 7.73 2.60
N THR A 186 -11.58 7.21 1.45
CA THR A 186 -10.99 5.88 1.33
C THR A 186 -9.54 5.99 0.87
N ILE A 187 -8.64 5.35 1.61
CA ILE A 187 -7.23 5.24 1.25
C ILE A 187 -7.03 3.90 0.56
N ASP A 188 -6.50 3.95 -0.67
CA ASP A 188 -6.04 2.78 -1.40
C ASP A 188 -4.57 2.53 -1.11
N HIS A 189 -4.27 1.47 -0.36
CA HIS A 189 -2.90 1.11 0.02
C HIS A 189 -2.06 0.60 -1.15
N ASN A 190 -2.69 0.16 -2.24
CA ASN A 190 -1.97 -0.32 -3.41
C ASN A 190 -1.43 0.83 -4.27
N THR A 191 -2.18 1.91 -4.37
CA THR A 191 -1.81 3.07 -5.20
C THR A 191 -1.30 4.27 -4.41
N GLY A 192 -1.55 4.28 -3.09
CA GLY A 192 -1.30 5.45 -2.22
C GLY A 192 -2.27 6.61 -2.47
N LEU A 193 -3.34 6.37 -3.22
CA LEU A 193 -4.37 7.37 -3.51
C LEU A 193 -5.38 7.47 -2.37
N MET A 194 -5.83 8.69 -2.11
CA MET A 194 -6.97 8.98 -1.25
C MET A 194 -8.15 9.40 -2.13
N TRP A 195 -9.28 8.75 -1.93
CA TRP A 195 -10.51 8.95 -2.69
C TRP A 195 -11.58 9.60 -1.82
N ALA A 196 -12.37 10.51 -2.39
CA ALA A 196 -13.68 10.83 -1.85
C ALA A 196 -14.56 9.59 -2.04
N SER A 197 -15.13 9.05 -0.97
CA SER A 197 -15.68 7.70 -1.00
C SER A 197 -17.19 7.61 -0.84
N ASP A 198 -17.87 8.72 -0.53
CA ASP A 198 -19.33 8.75 -0.49
C ASP A 198 -19.89 9.45 -1.74
N GLY A 199 -20.59 8.68 -2.58
CA GLY A 199 -21.17 9.16 -3.82
C GLY A 199 -22.24 10.25 -3.65
N ASP A 200 -22.71 10.50 -2.43
CA ASP A 200 -23.72 11.51 -2.09
C ASP A 200 -23.13 12.73 -1.36
N GLU A 201 -21.80 12.76 -1.13
CA GLU A 201 -21.11 13.89 -0.50
C GLU A 201 -20.44 14.84 -1.51
N GLU A 202 -19.93 15.97 -1.01
CA GLU A 202 -19.31 17.05 -1.81
C GLU A 202 -18.12 16.53 -2.64
N GLY A 203 -17.36 15.61 -2.10
CA GLY A 203 -16.21 14.97 -2.78
C GLY A 203 -16.58 14.17 -4.03
N CYS A 204 -17.88 13.89 -4.22
CA CYS A 204 -18.46 13.27 -5.42
C CYS A 204 -19.54 14.17 -6.05
N ASN A 205 -19.43 15.49 -5.88
CA ASN A 205 -20.36 16.49 -6.39
C ASN A 205 -21.84 16.21 -5.98
N TRP A 206 -22.04 15.80 -4.73
CA TRP A 206 -23.35 15.49 -4.14
C TRP A 206 -24.16 14.44 -4.93
N GLY A 207 -23.49 13.59 -5.71
CA GLY A 207 -24.14 12.63 -6.58
C GLY A 207 -24.80 13.24 -7.82
N ASP A 208 -24.42 14.46 -8.17
CA ASP A 208 -24.89 15.12 -9.39
C ASP A 208 -23.96 14.85 -10.57
N GLN A 209 -24.57 14.73 -11.75
CA GLN A 209 -23.85 14.58 -13.00
C GLN A 209 -23.46 15.95 -13.58
N THR A 210 -22.31 16.02 -14.25
CA THR A 210 -21.81 17.24 -14.89
C THR A 210 -21.06 16.92 -16.18
N ASP A 211 -20.90 17.93 -17.05
CA ASP A 211 -20.02 17.82 -18.22
C ASP A 211 -18.54 17.79 -17.83
N TRP A 212 -17.68 17.34 -18.76
CA TRP A 212 -16.27 17.10 -18.46
C TRP A 212 -15.50 18.37 -18.06
N TYR A 213 -15.79 19.51 -18.67
CA TYR A 213 -15.08 20.76 -18.36
C TYR A 213 -15.44 21.26 -16.97
N SER A 214 -16.74 21.21 -16.64
CA SER A 214 -17.25 21.52 -15.31
C SER A 214 -16.72 20.54 -14.25
N ALA A 215 -16.55 19.26 -14.58
CA ALA A 215 -15.96 18.25 -13.70
C ALA A 215 -14.49 18.59 -13.32
N ILE A 216 -13.67 18.98 -14.30
CA ILE A 216 -12.28 19.41 -14.07
C ILE A 216 -12.24 20.67 -13.18
N GLU A 217 -13.05 21.68 -13.51
CA GLU A 217 -13.11 22.93 -12.75
C GLU A 217 -13.57 22.69 -11.32
N TRP A 218 -14.61 21.88 -11.14
CA TRP A 218 -15.12 21.50 -9.81
C TRP A 218 -14.03 20.81 -8.98
N ALA A 219 -13.38 19.77 -9.52
CA ALA A 219 -12.37 19.01 -8.78
C ALA A 219 -11.16 19.89 -8.36
N ASN A 220 -10.70 20.78 -9.26
CA ASN A 220 -9.58 21.68 -8.99
C ASN A 220 -9.90 22.78 -7.95
N ASN A 221 -11.16 23.08 -7.71
CA ASN A 221 -11.60 24.05 -6.71
C ASN A 221 -12.14 23.40 -5.43
N LEU A 222 -12.12 22.06 -5.34
CA LEU A 222 -12.65 21.32 -4.22
C LEU A 222 -11.79 21.49 -2.98
N THR A 223 -12.42 21.89 -1.87
CA THR A 223 -11.84 21.78 -0.52
C THR A 223 -12.70 20.78 0.25
N PHE A 224 -12.17 19.60 0.51
CA PHE A 224 -12.91 18.47 1.08
C PHE A 224 -11.99 17.68 2.03
N ALA A 225 -12.55 17.14 3.10
CA ALA A 225 -11.82 16.35 4.11
C ALA A 225 -10.59 17.07 4.70
N GLY A 226 -10.58 18.43 4.69
CA GLY A 226 -9.46 19.25 5.17
C GLY A 226 -8.30 19.43 4.19
N TYR A 227 -8.47 19.04 2.93
CA TYR A 227 -7.48 19.17 1.85
C TYR A 227 -8.01 20.01 0.69
N ASP A 228 -7.11 20.62 -0.08
CA ASP A 228 -7.40 21.48 -1.24
C ASP A 228 -6.62 21.08 -2.51
N ASP A 229 -6.01 19.90 -2.51
CA ASP A 229 -5.24 19.33 -3.61
C ASP A 229 -5.98 18.20 -4.35
N TRP A 230 -7.30 18.21 -4.29
CA TRP A 230 -8.15 17.27 -4.99
C TRP A 230 -8.13 17.52 -6.50
N ARG A 231 -8.32 16.45 -7.25
CA ARG A 231 -8.37 16.47 -8.71
C ARG A 231 -9.29 15.39 -9.26
N LEU A 232 -9.66 15.51 -10.51
CA LEU A 232 -10.31 14.43 -11.22
C LEU A 232 -9.29 13.30 -11.48
N PRO A 233 -9.62 12.02 -11.20
CA PRO A 233 -8.69 10.90 -11.46
C PRO A 233 -8.39 10.75 -12.94
N ASN A 234 -7.19 10.30 -13.31
CA ASN A 234 -6.95 9.83 -14.66
C ASN A 234 -7.64 8.49 -14.94
N ALA A 235 -7.72 8.09 -16.22
CA ALA A 235 -8.45 6.87 -16.61
C ALA A 235 -7.93 5.59 -15.94
N LYS A 236 -6.62 5.49 -15.68
CA LYS A 236 -6.01 4.32 -15.04
C LYS A 236 -6.26 4.30 -13.54
N GLU A 237 -6.20 5.47 -12.89
CA GLU A 237 -6.54 5.61 -11.47
C GLU A 237 -8.01 5.24 -11.26
N LEU A 238 -8.92 5.77 -12.07
CA LEU A 238 -10.34 5.46 -11.94
C LEU A 238 -10.64 3.98 -12.23
N GLN A 239 -9.91 3.37 -13.17
CA GLN A 239 -10.01 1.94 -13.47
C GLN A 239 -9.44 1.07 -12.34
N SER A 240 -8.48 1.56 -11.55
CA SER A 240 -7.83 0.77 -10.49
C SER A 240 -8.76 0.38 -9.35
N ILE A 241 -9.88 1.08 -9.19
CA ILE A 241 -10.91 0.79 -8.17
C ILE A 241 -12.11 -0.01 -8.72
N VAL A 242 -12.04 -0.45 -9.99
CA VAL A 242 -13.07 -1.34 -10.57
C VAL A 242 -12.89 -2.76 -10.04
N ASP A 243 -13.94 -3.31 -9.48
CA ASP A 243 -14.02 -4.71 -9.04
C ASP A 243 -14.89 -5.51 -10.04
N TYR A 244 -14.25 -6.33 -10.88
CA TYR A 244 -14.95 -7.20 -11.84
C TYR A 244 -15.56 -8.45 -11.18
N GLY A 245 -15.34 -8.66 -9.89
CA GLY A 245 -16.03 -9.67 -9.08
C GLY A 245 -17.43 -9.24 -8.66
N THR A 246 -17.75 -7.94 -8.79
CA THR A 246 -19.05 -7.36 -8.48
C THR A 246 -19.69 -6.70 -9.70
N ALA A 247 -20.97 -6.40 -9.63
CA ALA A 247 -21.68 -5.68 -10.69
C ALA A 247 -22.83 -4.85 -10.10
N VAL A 248 -23.09 -3.69 -10.74
CA VAL A 248 -24.23 -2.80 -10.43
C VAL A 248 -24.23 -2.30 -8.98
N PRO A 249 -23.15 -1.63 -8.52
CA PRO A 249 -21.93 -1.18 -9.23
C PRO A 249 -20.78 -2.19 -9.17
N SER A 250 -19.84 -2.09 -10.13
CA SER A 250 -18.59 -2.85 -10.19
C SER A 250 -17.50 -2.17 -9.37
N ILE A 251 -17.69 -2.10 -8.06
CA ILE A 251 -16.79 -1.52 -7.07
C ILE A 251 -17.16 -2.05 -5.69
N ASP A 252 -16.21 -2.10 -4.77
CA ASP A 252 -16.50 -2.50 -3.39
C ASP A 252 -17.24 -1.36 -2.64
N THR A 253 -18.55 -1.53 -2.50
CA THR A 253 -19.43 -0.56 -1.84
C THR A 253 -19.25 -0.51 -0.32
N THR A 254 -18.41 -1.37 0.28
CA THR A 254 -18.01 -1.26 1.68
C THR A 254 -17.12 -0.04 1.90
N TYR A 255 -16.27 0.26 0.92
CA TYR A 255 -15.33 1.36 0.97
C TYR A 255 -15.75 2.57 0.12
N PHE A 256 -16.53 2.35 -0.96
CA PHE A 256 -17.02 3.37 -1.87
C PHE A 256 -18.56 3.42 -1.80
N VAL A 257 -19.05 3.97 -0.69
CA VAL A 257 -20.48 3.97 -0.39
C VAL A 257 -21.26 4.89 -1.36
N ASN A 258 -22.52 4.59 -1.59
CA ASN A 258 -23.41 5.36 -2.46
C ASN A 258 -22.92 5.60 -3.90
N THR A 259 -21.89 4.85 -4.37
CA THR A 259 -21.43 4.92 -5.77
C THR A 259 -22.56 4.61 -6.72
N LYS A 260 -22.78 5.50 -7.69
CA LYS A 260 -23.83 5.31 -8.70
C LYS A 260 -23.38 4.29 -9.74
N SER A 261 -24.27 3.39 -10.12
CA SER A 261 -24.03 2.37 -11.13
C SER A 261 -24.14 2.93 -12.54
N ASP A 262 -23.25 3.86 -12.89
CA ASP A 262 -23.27 4.62 -14.15
C ASP A 262 -21.85 5.07 -14.54
N SER A 263 -21.74 6.02 -15.48
CA SER A 263 -20.49 6.56 -16.01
C SER A 263 -19.89 7.62 -15.11
N TYR A 264 -18.59 7.53 -14.88
CA TYR A 264 -17.77 8.50 -14.14
C TYR A 264 -16.66 9.07 -15.00
N TRP A 265 -16.49 10.39 -14.98
CA TRP A 265 -15.44 11.08 -15.72
C TRP A 265 -14.04 10.75 -15.19
N SER A 266 -13.11 10.53 -16.13
CA SER A 266 -11.69 10.70 -15.87
C SER A 266 -11.17 12.02 -16.46
N SER A 267 -10.01 12.48 -15.99
CA SER A 267 -9.33 13.66 -16.55
C SER A 267 -8.65 13.38 -17.90
N THR A 268 -8.66 12.15 -18.39
CA THR A 268 -7.94 11.74 -19.59
C THR A 268 -8.80 11.99 -20.84
N THR A 269 -8.30 12.79 -21.79
CA THR A 269 -8.95 13.00 -23.09
C THR A 269 -8.99 11.68 -23.88
N GLY A 270 -10.13 11.41 -24.51
CA GLY A 270 -10.39 10.19 -25.24
C GLY A 270 -9.76 10.14 -26.65
N ASP A 271 -9.93 9.00 -27.30
CA ASP A 271 -9.39 8.71 -28.64
C ASP A 271 -10.14 9.46 -29.75
N SER A 272 -11.39 9.87 -29.52
CA SER A 272 -12.20 10.66 -30.47
C SER A 272 -11.69 12.11 -30.66
N GLY A 273 -10.48 12.41 -30.17
CA GLY A 273 -9.83 13.71 -30.28
C GLY A 273 -10.35 14.70 -29.24
N PHE A 274 -10.47 15.99 -29.61
CA PHE A 274 -10.79 17.04 -28.64
C PHE A 274 -12.18 16.96 -28.03
N SER A 275 -13.10 16.17 -28.64
CA SER A 275 -14.50 16.08 -28.21
C SER A 275 -14.78 14.98 -27.18
N GLY A 276 -13.89 14.01 -27.00
CA GLY A 276 -14.09 12.86 -26.10
C GLY A 276 -13.20 12.88 -24.88
N ALA A 277 -13.64 12.19 -23.83
CA ALA A 277 -12.85 11.85 -22.65
C ALA A 277 -13.19 10.44 -22.16
N TRP A 278 -12.20 9.76 -21.55
CA TRP A 278 -12.41 8.45 -20.99
C TRP A 278 -13.30 8.49 -19.76
N VAL A 279 -14.25 7.57 -19.71
CA VAL A 279 -15.11 7.31 -18.56
C VAL A 279 -14.98 5.87 -18.10
N VAL A 280 -15.18 5.63 -16.82
CA VAL A 280 -15.39 4.30 -16.26
C VAL A 280 -16.86 4.14 -15.94
N ARG A 281 -17.46 3.06 -16.45
CA ARG A 281 -18.88 2.73 -16.21
C ARG A 281 -18.97 1.68 -15.11
N PHE A 282 -19.29 2.13 -13.91
CA PHE A 282 -19.40 1.22 -12.76
C PHE A 282 -20.63 0.28 -12.80
N ASN A 283 -21.47 0.35 -13.84
CA ASN A 283 -22.49 -0.68 -14.00
C ASN A 283 -21.90 -2.07 -14.29
N TYR A 284 -20.81 -2.16 -15.10
CA TYR A 284 -20.13 -3.42 -15.45
C TYR A 284 -18.59 -3.29 -15.55
N GLY A 285 -18.01 -2.21 -15.10
CA GLY A 285 -16.56 -1.99 -15.12
C GLY A 285 -15.97 -1.61 -16.48
N PHE A 286 -16.79 -1.17 -17.47
CA PHE A 286 -16.30 -0.80 -18.78
C PHE A 286 -15.57 0.54 -18.77
N VAL A 287 -14.44 0.60 -19.49
CA VAL A 287 -13.72 1.85 -19.79
C VAL A 287 -13.99 2.21 -21.23
N VAL A 288 -14.64 3.33 -21.47
CA VAL A 288 -15.07 3.79 -22.81
C VAL A 288 -14.83 5.28 -22.99
N ASP A 289 -14.85 5.75 -24.25
CA ASP A 289 -14.80 7.16 -24.60
C ASP A 289 -16.24 7.72 -24.65
N ASP A 290 -16.45 8.90 -24.05
CA ASP A 290 -17.74 9.61 -24.11
C ASP A 290 -17.52 11.07 -24.51
N ASN A 291 -18.56 11.72 -25.04
CA ASN A 291 -18.46 13.10 -25.48
C ASN A 291 -18.38 14.04 -24.27
N LYS A 292 -17.42 14.97 -24.27
CA LYS A 292 -17.14 15.90 -23.17
C LYS A 292 -18.33 16.78 -22.76
N ILE A 293 -19.35 16.91 -23.63
CA ILE A 293 -20.61 17.62 -23.33
C ILE A 293 -21.69 16.72 -22.72
N SER A 294 -21.43 15.39 -22.62
CA SER A 294 -22.32 14.50 -21.88
C SER A 294 -22.23 14.78 -20.38
N ASN A 295 -23.24 14.36 -19.64
CA ASN A 295 -23.23 14.45 -18.18
C ASN A 295 -22.87 13.07 -17.59
N CYS A 296 -21.82 13.03 -16.77
CA CYS A 296 -21.42 11.84 -16.01
C CYS A 296 -21.16 12.22 -14.55
N TYR A 297 -21.13 11.21 -13.69
CA TYR A 297 -20.75 11.37 -12.30
C TYR A 297 -19.25 11.66 -12.17
N VAL A 298 -18.85 12.09 -10.99
CA VAL A 298 -17.47 12.39 -10.63
C VAL A 298 -17.14 11.82 -9.26
N CYS A 299 -15.87 11.56 -9.03
CA CYS A 299 -15.32 11.19 -7.74
C CYS A 299 -13.91 11.77 -7.68
N ALA A 300 -13.63 12.59 -6.68
CA ALA A 300 -12.34 13.25 -6.55
C ALA A 300 -11.28 12.30 -5.96
N VAL A 301 -10.04 12.51 -6.37
CA VAL A 301 -8.86 11.78 -5.88
C VAL A 301 -7.74 12.76 -5.54
N ARG A 302 -6.89 12.40 -4.59
CA ARG A 302 -5.64 13.12 -4.28
C ARG A 302 -4.50 12.15 -3.98
N GLY A 303 -3.25 12.67 -3.98
CA GLY A 303 -2.03 11.86 -3.77
C GLY A 303 -1.58 11.14 -5.04
N GLY A 304 -0.70 10.14 -4.87
CA GLY A 304 -0.14 9.36 -6.00
C GLY A 304 1.09 10.01 -6.66
N GLU A 305 1.82 10.90 -5.95
CA GLU A 305 3.10 11.49 -6.40
C GLU A 305 4.30 10.68 -5.91
#